data_68994aab52488390e43a910115e77397
#
_entry.id   68994aab52488390e43a910115e77397
#
_cell.length_a   1.000
_cell.length_b   1.000
_cell.length_c   1.000
_cell.angle_alpha   90.00
_cell.angle_beta   90.00
_cell.angle_gamma   90.00
#
_symmetry.space_group_name_H-M   'P 1'
#
loop_
_entity.id
_entity.type
_entity.pdbx_description
1 polymer ?
#
loop_
_entity_poly.entity_id
_entity_poly.type
_entity_poly.pdbx_seq_one_letter_code
_entity_poly.pdbx_strand_id
1 'polypeptide(L)'
;MFQSLPLAIRPRLQATEARLDAIYKAASMGLKGDSLALASGMLPLEYRQLCQFDPLAELAAQKGKADNELRAAQKLNEASEQGDAKASLAILQHAHGWTSRQEISVDVYQKISVITALEQARARVIEGTVVNG
;
A
#
# COMPACT_ATOMS: atom_id res chain seq x y z
N MET A 1 14.16 3.91 42.24
CA MET A 1 14.94 3.82 41.02
C MET A 1 14.35 2.86 40.05
N PHE A 2 14.25 3.35 38.87
CA PHE A 2 13.73 2.60 37.76
C PHE A 2 14.49 1.28 37.52
N GLN A 3 15.82 1.30 37.65
CA GLN A 3 16.62 0.10 37.44
C GLN A 3 16.41 -0.97 38.51
N SER A 4 15.89 -0.61 39.65
CA SER A 4 15.63 -1.59 40.69
C SER A 4 14.31 -2.34 40.53
N LEU A 5 13.49 -1.90 39.57
CA LEU A 5 12.22 -2.58 39.30
C LEU A 5 12.42 -3.73 38.32
N PRO A 6 11.96 -4.93 38.64
CA PRO A 6 11.94 -6.01 37.68
C PRO A 6 11.08 -5.66 36.47
N LEU A 7 11.47 -6.16 35.30
CA LEU A 7 10.69 -5.95 34.07
C LEU A 7 9.24 -6.43 34.20
N ALA A 8 9.02 -7.48 34.98
CA ALA A 8 7.69 -8.03 35.19
C ALA A 8 6.75 -7.07 35.94
N ILE A 9 7.30 -6.09 36.65
CA ILE A 9 6.51 -5.12 37.39
C ILE A 9 6.21 -3.88 36.57
N ARG A 10 6.95 -3.66 35.48
CA ARG A 10 6.70 -2.51 34.62
C ARG A 10 5.33 -2.61 33.99
N PRO A 11 4.55 -1.52 34.04
CA PRO A 11 3.29 -1.49 33.32
C PRO A 11 3.52 -1.72 31.83
N ARG A 12 2.70 -2.54 31.23
CA ARG A 12 2.72 -2.69 29.78
C ARG A 12 2.12 -1.45 29.16
N LEU A 13 2.63 -1.09 27.98
CA LEU A 13 1.97 -0.11 27.17
C LEU A 13 0.60 -0.63 26.78
N GLN A 14 -0.39 0.22 26.89
CA GLN A 14 -1.75 -0.13 26.51
C GLN A 14 -2.08 0.49 25.17
N ALA A 15 -2.93 -0.19 24.42
CA ALA A 15 -3.43 0.31 23.15
C ALA A 15 -4.52 1.34 23.41
N THR A 16 -4.11 2.51 23.90
CA THR A 16 -5.04 3.62 24.09
C THR A 16 -5.49 4.13 22.72
N GLU A 17 -6.61 4.82 22.69
CA GLU A 17 -7.12 5.44 21.47
C GLU A 17 -6.08 6.36 20.83
N ALA A 18 -5.36 7.12 21.64
CA ALA A 18 -4.31 8.01 21.15
C ALA A 18 -3.15 7.24 20.50
N ARG A 19 -2.75 6.10 21.10
CA ARG A 19 -1.70 5.26 20.53
C ARG A 19 -2.15 4.59 19.26
N LEU A 20 -3.36 4.08 19.21
CA LEU A 20 -3.92 3.46 18.02
C LEU A 20 -4.00 4.48 16.87
N ASP A 21 -4.41 5.70 17.16
CA ASP A 21 -4.44 6.77 16.17
C ASP A 21 -3.04 7.12 15.67
N ALA A 22 -2.05 7.19 16.57
CA ALA A 22 -0.67 7.46 16.20
C ALA A 22 -0.09 6.35 15.30
N ILE A 23 -0.38 5.09 15.63
CA ILE A 23 0.02 3.94 14.82
C ILE A 23 -0.63 4.00 13.44
N TYR A 24 -1.91 4.25 13.40
CA TYR A 24 -2.66 4.38 12.15
C TYR A 24 -2.07 5.49 11.27
N LYS A 25 -1.85 6.68 11.83
CA LYS A 25 -1.30 7.81 11.08
C LYS A 25 0.09 7.51 10.53
N ALA A 26 0.97 6.93 11.34
CA ALA A 26 2.31 6.55 10.90
C ALA A 26 2.24 5.53 9.76
N ALA A 27 1.43 4.51 9.90
CA ALA A 27 1.25 3.49 8.87
C ALA A 27 0.63 4.07 7.59
N SER A 28 -0.28 5.02 7.73
CA SER A 28 -0.92 5.68 6.58
C SER A 28 0.04 6.57 5.79
N MET A 29 1.20 6.88 6.38
CA MET A 29 2.28 7.58 5.68
C MET A 29 3.27 6.63 5.01
N GLY A 30 3.04 5.33 5.09
CA GLY A 30 3.89 4.32 4.50
C GLY A 30 4.98 3.79 5.42
N LEU A 31 4.99 4.19 6.69
CA LEU A 31 5.97 3.71 7.65
C LEU A 31 5.62 2.31 8.13
N LYS A 32 6.64 1.54 8.45
CA LYS A 32 6.50 0.17 8.96
C LYS A 32 7.68 -0.17 9.86
N GLY A 33 7.52 -1.21 10.67
CA GLY A 33 8.59 -1.71 11.53
C GLY A 33 9.03 -0.68 12.56
N ASP A 34 10.35 -0.54 12.70
CA ASP A 34 10.93 0.34 13.69
C ASP A 34 10.60 1.81 13.44
N SER A 35 10.54 2.22 12.17
CA SER A 35 10.18 3.59 11.82
C SER A 35 8.76 3.92 12.24
N LEU A 36 7.84 2.99 12.07
CA LEU A 36 6.46 3.15 12.52
C LEU A 36 6.40 3.29 14.03
N ALA A 37 7.13 2.45 14.75
CA ALA A 37 7.18 2.51 16.22
C ALA A 37 7.66 3.87 16.70
N LEU A 38 8.77 4.35 16.17
CA LEU A 38 9.36 5.63 16.56
C LEU A 38 8.44 6.80 16.21
N ALA A 39 7.83 6.77 15.04
CA ALA A 39 6.89 7.81 14.63
C ALA A 39 5.63 7.83 15.49
N SER A 40 5.26 6.69 16.07
CA SER A 40 4.12 6.58 16.98
C SER A 40 4.46 6.95 18.42
N GLY A 41 5.71 7.31 18.68
CA GLY A 41 6.17 7.66 20.02
C GLY A 41 6.52 6.48 20.90
N MET A 42 6.81 5.33 20.31
CA MET A 42 7.19 4.12 21.03
C MET A 42 8.55 3.63 20.60
N LEU A 43 9.25 2.93 21.51
CA LEU A 43 10.45 2.19 21.13
C LEU A 43 10.05 0.95 20.32
N PRO A 44 10.91 0.49 19.40
CA PRO A 44 10.57 -0.69 18.60
C PRO A 44 10.17 -1.92 19.40
N LEU A 45 10.85 -2.15 20.51
CA LEU A 45 10.51 -3.27 21.39
C LEU A 45 9.13 -3.10 22.02
N GLU A 46 8.82 -1.88 22.46
CA GLU A 46 7.51 -1.55 23.04
C GLU A 46 6.38 -1.78 22.04
N TYR A 47 6.59 -1.36 20.81
CA TYR A 47 5.61 -1.55 19.75
C TYR A 47 5.39 -3.04 19.45
N ARG A 48 6.47 -3.81 19.36
CA ARG A 48 6.36 -5.26 19.14
C ARG A 48 5.60 -5.95 20.26
N GLN A 49 5.88 -5.57 21.50
CA GLN A 49 5.15 -6.11 22.66
C GLN A 49 3.68 -5.71 22.64
N LEU A 50 3.39 -4.45 22.28
CA LEU A 50 2.02 -3.99 22.19
C LEU A 50 1.24 -4.79 21.14
N CYS A 51 1.79 -4.99 19.95
CA CYS A 51 1.17 -5.79 18.91
C CYS A 51 0.96 -7.24 19.32
N GLN A 52 1.89 -7.78 20.11
CA GLN A 52 1.81 -9.14 20.58
C GLN A 52 0.67 -9.35 21.59
N PHE A 53 0.41 -8.36 22.43
CA PHE A 53 -0.59 -8.46 23.46
C PHE A 53 -1.94 -7.84 23.09
N ASP A 54 -1.98 -6.97 22.11
CA ASP A 54 -3.22 -6.31 21.72
C ASP A 54 -3.35 -6.32 20.19
N PRO A 55 -4.31 -7.10 19.68
CA PRO A 55 -4.55 -7.16 18.23
C PRO A 55 -4.95 -5.83 17.61
N LEU A 56 -5.51 -4.91 18.39
CA LEU A 56 -5.94 -3.61 17.86
C LEU A 56 -4.78 -2.78 17.37
N ALA A 57 -3.61 -2.90 17.98
CA ALA A 57 -2.42 -2.18 17.54
C ALA A 57 -2.00 -2.63 16.13
N GLU A 58 -2.00 -3.94 15.90
CA GLU A 58 -1.68 -4.49 14.60
C GLU A 58 -2.74 -4.13 13.56
N LEU A 59 -4.00 -4.18 13.93
CA LEU A 59 -5.08 -3.78 13.05
C LEU A 59 -4.99 -2.30 12.65
N ALA A 60 -4.62 -1.43 13.58
CA ALA A 60 -4.42 -0.02 13.28
C ALA A 60 -3.30 0.18 12.25
N ALA A 61 -2.20 -0.56 12.39
CA ALA A 61 -1.10 -0.52 11.44
C ALA A 61 -1.54 -1.05 10.07
N GLN A 62 -2.26 -2.15 10.04
CA GLN A 62 -2.75 -2.73 8.77
C GLN A 62 -3.74 -1.79 8.07
N LYS A 63 -4.63 -1.17 8.82
CA LYS A 63 -5.57 -0.21 8.27
C LYS A 63 -4.86 1.00 7.67
N GLY A 64 -3.87 1.55 8.37
CA GLY A 64 -3.08 2.65 7.86
C GLY A 64 -2.33 2.29 6.60
N LYS A 65 -1.73 1.11 6.57
CA LYS A 65 -1.04 0.58 5.39
C LYS A 65 -2.00 0.45 4.21
N ALA A 66 -3.17 -0.10 4.44
CA ALA A 66 -4.16 -0.27 3.39
C ALA A 66 -4.63 1.08 2.83
N ASP A 67 -4.86 2.06 3.70
CA ASP A 67 -5.26 3.41 3.28
C ASP A 67 -4.15 4.11 2.49
N ASN A 68 -2.89 3.89 2.87
CA ASN A 68 -1.75 4.40 2.12
C ASN A 68 -1.68 3.78 0.72
N GLU A 69 -1.81 2.47 0.64
CA GLU A 69 -1.82 1.76 -0.65
C GLU A 69 -2.96 2.24 -1.54
N LEU A 70 -4.14 2.42 -0.98
CA LEU A 70 -5.31 2.89 -1.72
C LEU A 70 -5.07 4.28 -2.30
N ARG A 71 -4.56 5.22 -1.49
CA ARG A 71 -4.26 6.57 -1.96
C ARG A 71 -3.20 6.58 -3.05
N ALA A 72 -2.13 5.79 -2.87
CA ALA A 72 -1.06 5.69 -3.86
C ALA A 72 -1.59 5.10 -5.16
N ALA A 73 -2.40 4.05 -5.07
CA ALA A 73 -3.02 3.42 -6.23
C ALA A 73 -3.94 4.39 -6.98
N GLN A 74 -4.74 5.15 -6.24
CA GLN A 74 -5.62 6.15 -6.85
C GLN A 74 -4.85 7.22 -7.61
N LYS A 75 -3.78 7.75 -7.00
CA LYS A 75 -2.95 8.75 -7.65
C LYS A 75 -2.21 8.20 -8.86
N LEU A 76 -1.75 6.97 -8.76
CA LEU A 76 -1.07 6.30 -9.87
C LEU A 76 -2.03 6.08 -11.04
N ASN A 77 -3.25 5.65 -10.76
CA ASN A 77 -4.28 5.47 -11.78
C ASN A 77 -4.68 6.80 -12.41
N GLU A 78 -4.82 7.85 -11.62
CA GLU A 78 -5.09 9.18 -12.13
C GLU A 78 -3.98 9.67 -13.08
N ALA A 79 -2.73 9.49 -12.68
CA ALA A 79 -1.59 9.85 -13.52
C ALA A 79 -1.58 9.04 -14.82
N SER A 80 -1.89 7.76 -14.74
CA SER A 80 -2.00 6.89 -15.92
C SER A 80 -3.08 7.36 -16.86
N GLU A 81 -4.24 7.75 -16.34
CA GLU A 81 -5.35 8.28 -17.13
C GLU A 81 -4.98 9.59 -17.84
N GLN A 82 -4.10 10.37 -17.22
CA GLN A 82 -3.62 11.62 -17.79
C GLN A 82 -2.50 11.40 -18.84
N GLY A 83 -2.13 10.16 -19.12
CA GLY A 83 -1.16 9.81 -20.13
C GLY A 83 0.27 9.66 -19.64
N ASP A 84 0.49 9.54 -18.36
CA ASP A 84 1.82 9.29 -17.80
C ASP A 84 2.24 7.84 -18.08
N ALA A 85 3.18 7.67 -19.00
CA ALA A 85 3.66 6.36 -19.40
C ALA A 85 4.35 5.61 -18.25
N LYS A 86 5.08 6.33 -17.39
CA LYS A 86 5.74 5.71 -16.23
C LYS A 86 4.72 5.19 -15.22
N ALA A 87 3.65 5.95 -15.00
CA ALA A 87 2.57 5.51 -14.12
C ALA A 87 1.87 4.28 -14.67
N SER A 88 1.60 4.25 -15.97
CA SER A 88 1.00 3.09 -16.64
C SER A 88 1.89 1.86 -16.52
N LEU A 89 3.19 2.04 -16.74
CA LEU A 89 4.15 0.96 -16.62
C LEU A 89 4.23 0.43 -15.18
N ALA A 90 4.23 1.33 -14.20
CA ALA A 90 4.25 0.94 -12.78
C ALA A 90 3.01 0.11 -12.43
N ILE A 91 1.84 0.48 -12.90
CA ILE A 91 0.62 -0.29 -12.70
C ILE A 91 0.76 -1.68 -13.31
N LEU A 92 1.25 -1.76 -14.55
CA LEU A 92 1.43 -3.03 -15.23
C LEU A 92 2.42 -3.94 -14.49
N GLN A 93 3.51 -3.38 -13.98
CA GLN A 93 4.50 -4.14 -13.24
C GLN A 93 3.98 -4.64 -11.90
N HIS A 94 3.29 -3.81 -11.15
CA HIS A 94 2.90 -4.14 -9.78
C HIS A 94 1.56 -4.82 -9.67
N ALA A 95 0.60 -4.44 -10.48
CA ALA A 95 -0.75 -5.03 -10.43
C ALA A 95 -0.91 -6.22 -11.35
N HIS A 96 -0.18 -6.25 -12.47
CA HIS A 96 -0.35 -7.27 -13.51
C HIS A 96 0.88 -8.14 -13.72
N GLY A 97 1.88 -7.99 -12.88
CA GLY A 97 3.03 -8.88 -12.90
C GLY A 97 3.97 -8.72 -14.09
N TRP A 98 3.99 -7.57 -14.72
CA TRP A 98 4.96 -7.32 -15.79
C TRP A 98 6.36 -7.31 -15.20
N THR A 99 7.27 -7.96 -15.89
CA THR A 99 8.56 -8.26 -15.35
C THR A 99 9.66 -7.37 -15.90
N SER A 100 10.83 -7.70 -15.60
CA SER A 100 12.08 -6.99 -15.51
C SER A 100 12.46 -6.13 -16.71
N ARG A 101 13.53 -5.39 -16.56
CA ARG A 101 14.03 -4.42 -17.54
C ARG A 101 14.27 -4.99 -18.93
N GLN A 102 14.74 -6.22 -19.05
CA GLN A 102 15.05 -6.82 -20.34
C GLN A 102 13.78 -7.14 -21.11
N GLU A 103 12.78 -7.61 -20.41
CA GLU A 103 11.48 -7.87 -20.99
C GLU A 103 10.76 -6.57 -21.33
N ILE A 104 10.95 -5.53 -20.50
CA ILE A 104 10.36 -4.22 -20.72
C ILE A 104 10.81 -3.63 -22.05
N SER A 105 12.10 -3.76 -22.42
CA SER A 105 12.64 -3.13 -23.62
C SER A 105 12.07 -3.71 -24.92
N VAL A 106 11.62 -4.97 -24.91
CA VAL A 106 11.07 -5.63 -26.11
C VAL A 106 9.58 -5.86 -25.98
N ASP A 107 9.16 -6.43 -24.85
CA ASP A 107 7.78 -6.87 -24.62
C ASP A 107 6.83 -5.73 -24.31
N VAL A 108 7.31 -4.59 -23.78
CA VAL A 108 6.46 -3.45 -23.47
C VAL A 108 5.73 -2.96 -24.71
N TYR A 109 6.43 -2.85 -25.83
CA TYR A 109 5.81 -2.44 -27.09
C TYR A 109 4.70 -3.39 -27.51
N GLN A 110 4.96 -4.69 -27.42
CA GLN A 110 3.96 -5.70 -27.79
C GLN A 110 2.77 -5.67 -26.86
N LYS A 111 3.02 -5.60 -25.55
CA LYS A 111 1.95 -5.59 -24.54
C LYS A 111 1.11 -4.33 -24.58
N ILE A 112 1.74 -3.18 -24.77
CA ILE A 112 1.03 -1.91 -24.95
C ILE A 112 0.20 -1.96 -26.22
N SER A 113 0.75 -2.50 -27.31
CA SER A 113 0.01 -2.66 -28.57
C SER A 113 -1.20 -3.59 -28.39
N VAL A 114 -1.04 -4.68 -27.62
CA VAL A 114 -2.14 -5.60 -27.31
C VAL A 114 -3.21 -4.89 -26.50
N ILE A 115 -2.82 -4.14 -25.48
CA ILE A 115 -3.77 -3.39 -24.65
C ILE A 115 -4.54 -2.39 -25.49
N THR A 116 -3.84 -1.64 -26.35
CA THR A 116 -4.47 -0.68 -27.27
C THR A 116 -5.44 -1.38 -28.20
N ALA A 117 -5.04 -2.54 -28.75
CA ALA A 117 -5.90 -3.33 -29.61
C ALA A 117 -7.14 -3.84 -28.86
N LEU A 118 -6.97 -4.25 -27.60
CA LEU A 118 -8.10 -4.69 -26.77
C LEU A 118 -9.07 -3.55 -26.47
N GLU A 119 -8.53 -2.37 -26.21
CA GLU A 119 -9.37 -1.19 -25.97
C GLU A 119 -10.16 -0.81 -27.23
N GLN A 120 -9.50 -0.85 -28.37
CA GLN A 120 -10.16 -0.61 -29.65
C GLN A 120 -11.21 -1.66 -29.96
N ALA A 121 -10.90 -2.91 -29.68
CA ALA A 121 -11.85 -4.01 -29.87
C ALA A 121 -13.06 -3.86 -28.93
N ARG A 122 -12.80 -3.45 -27.67
CA ARG A 122 -13.89 -3.18 -26.72
C ARG A 122 -14.79 -2.05 -27.22
N ALA A 123 -14.20 -0.98 -27.71
CA ALA A 123 -14.95 0.13 -28.27
C ALA A 123 -15.79 -0.32 -29.46
N ARG A 124 -15.22 -1.14 -30.35
CA ARG A 124 -15.94 -1.70 -31.48
C ARG A 124 -17.09 -2.62 -31.07
N VAL A 125 -16.88 -3.41 -30.03
CA VAL A 125 -17.95 -4.27 -29.50
C VAL A 125 -19.11 -3.42 -28.98
N ILE A 126 -18.81 -2.35 -28.27
CA ILE A 126 -19.85 -1.43 -27.77
C ILE A 126 -20.62 -0.81 -28.94
N GLU A 127 -19.90 -0.32 -29.95
CA GLU A 127 -20.51 0.23 -31.17
C GLU A 127 -21.23 -0.84 -31.94
N GLY A 128 -20.65 -2.02 -32.07
CA GLY A 128 -21.27 -3.15 -32.76
C GLY A 128 -22.54 -3.63 -32.09
N THR A 129 -22.59 -3.59 -30.76
CA THR A 129 -23.80 -3.91 -30.02
C THR A 129 -24.93 -2.92 -30.34
N VAL A 130 -24.57 -1.65 -30.46
CA VAL A 130 -25.54 -0.60 -30.85
C VAL A 130 -25.98 -0.75 -32.29
N VAL A 131 -25.03 -1.01 -33.20
CA VAL A 131 -25.30 -1.09 -34.66
C VAL A 131 -25.96 -2.40 -35.02
N ASN A 132 -25.49 -3.50 -34.46
CA ASN A 132 -25.95 -4.85 -34.84
C ASN A 132 -27.04 -5.42 -33.92
N GLY A 133 -27.24 -4.74 -32.83
CA GLY A 133 -28.17 -5.22 -31.84
C GLY A 133 -29.43 -4.55 -31.91
#